data_319ec5dc426dfdbe0985c275e7d6d15c
#
_entry.id   319ec5dc426dfdbe0985c275e7d6d15c
#
_cell.length_a   1.000
_cell.length_b   1.000
_cell.length_c   1.000
_cell.angle_alpha   90.00
_cell.angle_beta   90.00
_cell.angle_gamma   90.00
#
_symmetry.space_group_name_H-M   'P 1'
#
loop_
_entity.id
_entity.type
_entity.pdbx_description
1 polymer ?
#
loop_
_entity_poly.entity_id
_entity_poly.type
_entity_poly.pdbx_seq_one_letter_code
_entity_poly.pdbx_strand_id
1 'polypeptide(L)'
;MNNKQKEFIYFPSLSAGGFASALIKDDKLSSGVPCRFYSDEYPEKWRHKYFLVTAGHYYKKMDIREQMGLGKDVLVFGDSGGYQIATGALKYSNDLREKIFHWLEANSDVAANLDIPPKTVYENKFYECADISYDNFAWFEKNQSGKTKFLNMLQGSNPQEYEWWYNKFKHFEFSGWAIGGPQKLVDFMWGLALMLKNREFENKQNEYLHLLGISKISDFFILSTMQKLLNKHYGNRITVTTDSSSPGQYPVYGTFLHSHNFKKLSFSDVYMPKPDKDKDGNMIPLAESKIPDLQPDLLVPDSLGDPACQDFTWGMLDEYNKEAVPRMVLHNV
;
A
#
# COMPACT_ATOMS: atom_id res chain seq x y z
N MET A 1 -9.78 11.06 -29.16
CA MET A 1 -9.51 10.73 -27.75
C MET A 1 -8.05 10.33 -27.65
N ASN A 2 -7.24 11.05 -26.87
CA ASN A 2 -5.83 10.69 -26.65
C ASN A 2 -5.79 9.34 -25.92
N ASN A 3 -5.47 8.29 -26.65
CA ASN A 3 -5.36 6.93 -26.14
C ASN A 3 -4.01 6.80 -25.39
N LYS A 4 -3.85 7.57 -24.28
CA LYS A 4 -2.65 7.50 -23.46
C LYS A 4 -2.53 6.06 -22.94
N GLN A 5 -1.37 5.45 -23.14
CA GLN A 5 -1.12 4.11 -22.61
C GLN A 5 -1.28 4.13 -21.10
N LYS A 6 -1.93 3.12 -20.55
CA LYS A 6 -1.95 2.94 -19.10
C LYS A 6 -0.56 2.55 -18.62
N GLU A 7 -0.20 3.09 -17.46
CA GLU A 7 1.05 2.83 -16.78
C GLU A 7 0.78 1.97 -15.53
N PHE A 8 1.77 1.21 -15.10
CA PHE A 8 1.76 0.52 -13.83
C PHE A 8 1.66 1.54 -12.69
N ILE A 9 0.82 1.28 -11.68
CA ILE A 9 0.62 2.16 -10.54
C ILE A 9 1.06 1.46 -9.24
N TYR A 10 1.86 2.16 -8.47
CA TYR A 10 2.22 1.78 -7.11
C TYR A 10 1.44 2.62 -6.10
N PHE A 11 0.87 1.97 -5.09
CA PHE A 11 0.14 2.60 -4.00
C PHE A 11 0.93 2.43 -2.68
N PRO A 12 1.69 3.42 -2.24
CA PRO A 12 2.24 3.40 -0.88
C PRO A 12 1.10 3.34 0.14
N SER A 13 1.20 2.42 1.09
CA SER A 13 0.21 2.32 2.17
C SER A 13 0.56 3.29 3.29
N LEU A 14 -0.35 4.21 3.56
CA LEU A 14 -0.20 5.22 4.61
C LEU A 14 -0.62 4.72 6.00
N SER A 15 -1.14 3.52 6.08
CA SER A 15 -1.68 2.98 7.34
C SER A 15 -0.61 2.64 8.38
N ALA A 16 0.65 2.47 7.94
CA ALA A 16 1.76 2.16 8.82
C ALA A 16 2.30 3.41 9.55
N GLY A 17 2.77 3.24 10.78
CA GLY A 17 3.48 4.27 11.53
C GLY A 17 2.66 5.49 11.94
N GLY A 18 1.34 5.45 11.79
CA GLY A 18 0.49 6.59 12.17
C GLY A 18 0.57 7.80 11.23
N PHE A 19 1.27 7.67 10.09
CA PHE A 19 1.45 8.78 9.14
C PHE A 19 0.14 9.29 8.56
N ALA A 20 -0.81 8.40 8.23
CA ALA A 20 -2.15 8.82 7.79
C ALA A 20 -2.86 9.68 8.86
N SER A 21 -2.66 9.40 10.14
CA SER A 21 -3.21 10.22 11.22
C SER A 21 -2.56 11.61 11.29
N ALA A 22 -1.29 11.74 10.94
CA ALA A 22 -0.61 13.03 10.82
C ALA A 22 -1.19 13.84 9.64
N LEU A 23 -1.36 13.21 8.48
CA LEU A 23 -1.97 13.86 7.29
C LEU A 23 -3.40 14.37 7.54
N ILE A 24 -4.15 13.72 8.42
CA ILE A 24 -5.50 14.16 8.81
C ILE A 24 -5.46 15.41 9.69
N LYS A 25 -4.45 15.51 10.57
CA LYS A 25 -4.37 16.59 11.55
C LYS A 25 -3.76 17.87 10.97
N ASP A 26 -2.65 17.71 10.26
CA ASP A 26 -1.79 18.80 9.85
C ASP A 26 -1.40 18.65 8.37
N ASP A 27 -1.28 19.77 7.67
CA ASP A 27 -0.75 19.83 6.31
C ASP A 27 0.77 20.01 6.27
N LYS A 28 1.38 20.33 7.42
CA LYS A 28 2.83 20.54 7.58
C LYS A 28 3.35 19.88 8.83
N LEU A 29 4.59 19.43 8.75
CA LEU A 29 5.35 19.02 9.93
C LEU A 29 5.74 20.24 10.77
N SER A 30 6.19 20.02 12.01
CA SER A 30 6.63 21.09 12.92
C SER A 30 7.76 21.96 12.34
N SER A 31 8.57 21.40 11.45
CA SER A 31 9.58 22.13 10.67
C SER A 31 9.03 23.00 9.54
N GLY A 32 7.72 22.95 9.27
CA GLY A 32 7.10 23.63 8.13
C GLY A 32 7.16 22.86 6.82
N VAL A 33 7.76 21.65 6.78
CA VAL A 33 7.77 20.79 5.60
C VAL A 33 6.34 20.33 5.28
N PRO A 34 5.83 20.57 4.05
CA PRO A 34 4.53 20.07 3.66
C PRO A 34 4.48 18.53 3.75
N CYS A 35 3.45 17.97 4.38
CA CYS A 35 3.31 16.51 4.49
C CYS A 35 2.29 15.91 3.51
N ARG A 36 1.46 16.74 2.87
CA ARG A 36 0.49 16.33 1.85
C ARG A 36 1.17 16.22 0.48
N PHE A 37 1.98 15.19 0.30
CA PHE A 37 2.77 14.93 -0.92
C PHE A 37 1.93 14.77 -2.20
N TYR A 38 0.63 14.66 -2.08
CA TYR A 38 -0.33 14.58 -3.19
C TYR A 38 -0.93 15.95 -3.56
N SER A 39 -0.76 16.97 -2.75
CA SER A 39 -1.35 18.31 -2.95
C SER A 39 -0.55 19.15 -3.97
N ASP A 40 -1.20 20.20 -4.49
CA ASP A 40 -0.55 21.13 -5.41
C ASP A 40 0.52 22.01 -4.73
N GLU A 41 0.53 22.04 -3.40
CA GLU A 41 1.56 22.73 -2.59
C GLU A 41 2.88 21.94 -2.56
N TYR A 42 2.84 20.63 -2.83
CA TYR A 42 4.05 19.81 -2.89
C TYR A 42 4.72 19.95 -4.27
N PRO A 43 6.06 20.00 -4.36
CA PRO A 43 6.74 20.17 -5.64
C PRO A 43 6.37 19.08 -6.64
N GLU A 44 6.02 19.48 -7.86
CA GLU A 44 5.47 18.59 -8.90
C GLU A 44 6.31 17.33 -9.12
N LYS A 45 7.64 17.48 -9.10
CA LYS A 45 8.61 16.37 -9.28
C LYS A 45 8.44 15.25 -8.23
N TRP A 46 8.01 15.62 -7.02
CA TRP A 46 7.89 14.74 -5.87
C TRP A 46 6.44 14.42 -5.53
N ARG A 47 5.51 14.94 -6.30
CA ARG A 47 4.08 14.74 -6.08
C ARG A 47 3.67 13.34 -6.49
N HIS A 48 3.10 12.60 -5.54
CA HIS A 48 2.56 11.27 -5.78
C HIS A 48 1.05 11.27 -5.51
N LYS A 49 0.27 10.94 -6.55
CA LYS A 49 -1.20 11.03 -6.51
C LYS A 49 -1.91 9.71 -6.27
N TYR A 50 -1.19 8.72 -5.83
CA TYR A 50 -1.69 7.37 -5.61
C TYR A 50 -1.33 6.92 -4.21
N PHE A 51 -2.26 6.41 -3.43
CA PHE A 51 -1.95 5.77 -2.16
C PHE A 51 -3.06 4.84 -1.69
N LEU A 52 -2.71 3.96 -0.77
CA LEU A 52 -3.63 3.02 -0.17
C LEU A 52 -3.98 3.44 1.25
N VAL A 53 -5.27 3.34 1.58
CA VAL A 53 -5.76 3.49 2.96
C VAL A 53 -6.57 2.26 3.35
N THR A 54 -6.30 1.71 4.53
CA THR A 54 -6.98 0.52 5.02
C THR A 54 -8.24 0.87 5.81
N ALA A 55 -9.41 0.47 5.33
CA ALA A 55 -10.68 0.64 6.01
C ALA A 55 -10.67 0.06 7.43
N GLY A 56 -10.00 -1.08 7.63
CA GLY A 56 -9.86 -1.71 8.94
C GLY A 56 -9.31 -0.79 10.04
N HIS A 57 -8.55 0.24 9.70
CA HIS A 57 -8.07 1.25 10.65
C HIS A 57 -8.99 2.45 10.79
N TYR A 58 -9.74 2.78 9.74
CA TYR A 58 -10.45 4.07 9.63
C TYR A 58 -11.96 3.97 9.44
N TYR A 59 -12.57 2.76 9.46
CA TYR A 59 -14.01 2.58 9.21
C TYR A 59 -14.95 3.38 10.13
N LYS A 60 -14.44 3.92 11.23
CA LYS A 60 -15.17 4.82 12.13
C LYS A 60 -15.09 6.30 11.74
N LYS A 61 -14.26 6.67 10.74
CA LYS A 61 -14.04 8.04 10.26
C LYS A 61 -14.48 8.10 8.80
N MET A 62 -15.70 8.56 8.54
CA MET A 62 -16.32 8.49 7.21
C MET A 62 -15.84 9.55 6.23
N ASP A 63 -15.17 10.59 6.69
CA ASP A 63 -14.77 11.77 5.94
C ASP A 63 -13.25 11.88 5.73
N ILE A 64 -12.57 10.76 5.59
CA ILE A 64 -11.11 10.70 5.43
C ILE A 64 -10.64 11.51 4.20
N ARG A 65 -11.35 11.43 3.08
CA ARG A 65 -10.99 12.19 1.87
C ARG A 65 -11.02 13.71 2.14
N GLU A 66 -12.04 14.18 2.82
CA GLU A 66 -12.19 15.59 3.17
C GLU A 66 -11.12 16.00 4.19
N GLN A 67 -10.95 15.22 5.26
CA GLN A 67 -9.96 15.51 6.31
C GLN A 67 -8.52 15.54 5.77
N MET A 68 -8.19 14.69 4.82
CA MET A 68 -6.89 14.69 4.16
C MET A 68 -6.77 15.73 3.04
N GLY A 69 -7.86 16.40 2.66
CA GLY A 69 -7.86 17.38 1.56
C GLY A 69 -7.56 16.77 0.20
N LEU A 70 -8.10 15.56 -0.08
CA LEU A 70 -7.82 14.84 -1.31
C LEU A 70 -8.57 15.43 -2.50
N GLY A 71 -7.84 15.95 -3.47
CA GLY A 71 -8.36 16.40 -4.75
C GLY A 71 -8.98 15.26 -5.59
N LYS A 72 -9.73 15.64 -6.64
CA LYS A 72 -10.36 14.66 -7.54
C LYS A 72 -9.37 13.89 -8.41
N ASP A 73 -8.16 14.37 -8.53
CA ASP A 73 -7.06 13.78 -9.29
C ASP A 73 -6.20 12.81 -8.46
N VAL A 74 -6.50 12.68 -7.18
CA VAL A 74 -5.87 11.71 -6.28
C VAL A 74 -6.65 10.41 -6.29
N LEU A 75 -6.00 9.33 -6.72
CA LEU A 75 -6.57 7.99 -6.76
C LEU A 75 -6.29 7.26 -5.44
N VAL A 76 -7.35 6.88 -4.74
CA VAL A 76 -7.27 6.16 -3.48
C VAL A 76 -7.64 4.69 -3.69
N PHE A 77 -6.71 3.80 -3.32
CA PHE A 77 -7.00 2.38 -3.20
C PHE A 77 -7.46 2.07 -1.76
N GLY A 78 -8.66 1.53 -1.62
CA GLY A 78 -9.22 1.09 -0.34
C GLY A 78 -8.86 -0.37 -0.06
N ASP A 79 -8.01 -0.62 0.95
CA ASP A 79 -7.86 -1.98 1.50
C ASP A 79 -8.97 -2.23 2.52
N SER A 80 -9.67 -3.36 2.39
CA SER A 80 -10.80 -3.70 3.25
C SER A 80 -10.44 -3.99 4.71
N GLY A 81 -9.20 -4.41 4.97
CA GLY A 81 -8.75 -4.77 6.31
C GLY A 81 -8.95 -6.24 6.66
N GLY A 82 -9.06 -7.13 5.68
CA GLY A 82 -9.11 -8.57 5.91
C GLY A 82 -7.93 -9.10 6.71
N TYR A 83 -6.74 -8.53 6.50
CA TYR A 83 -5.55 -8.88 7.28
C TYR A 83 -5.70 -8.54 8.77
N GLN A 84 -6.31 -7.40 9.13
CA GLN A 84 -6.58 -7.02 10.54
C GLN A 84 -7.56 -7.98 11.20
N ILE A 85 -8.50 -8.54 10.45
CA ILE A 85 -9.39 -9.59 10.94
C ILE A 85 -8.62 -10.90 11.12
N ALA A 86 -7.81 -11.29 10.14
CA ALA A 86 -7.01 -12.51 10.20
C ALA A 86 -5.99 -12.50 11.34
N THR A 87 -5.44 -11.35 11.70
CA THR A 87 -4.52 -11.20 12.84
C THR A 87 -5.22 -11.07 14.19
N GLY A 88 -6.56 -11.01 14.21
CA GLY A 88 -7.34 -10.82 15.44
C GLY A 88 -7.38 -9.38 15.96
N ALA A 89 -6.79 -8.43 15.24
CA ALA A 89 -6.86 -7.00 15.58
C ALA A 89 -8.28 -6.45 15.44
N LEU A 90 -9.09 -7.04 14.56
CA LEU A 90 -10.51 -6.76 14.41
C LEU A 90 -11.31 -8.08 14.53
N LYS A 91 -12.43 -8.03 15.24
CA LYS A 91 -13.35 -9.15 15.29
C LYS A 91 -14.36 -9.04 14.15
N TYR A 92 -14.40 -10.06 13.27
CA TYR A 92 -15.36 -10.11 12.18
C TYR A 92 -16.82 -10.14 12.69
N SER A 93 -17.69 -9.39 12.01
CA SER A 93 -19.13 -9.43 12.15
C SER A 93 -19.79 -8.81 10.91
N ASN A 94 -21.07 -9.07 10.69
CA ASN A 94 -21.83 -8.45 9.61
C ASN A 94 -21.89 -6.92 9.75
N ASP A 95 -22.02 -6.38 10.96
CA ASP A 95 -21.97 -4.95 11.24
C ASP A 95 -20.61 -4.33 10.84
N LEU A 96 -19.50 -5.04 11.11
CA LEU A 96 -18.18 -4.60 10.67
C LEU A 96 -18.06 -4.62 9.14
N ARG A 97 -18.55 -5.67 8.46
CA ARG A 97 -18.60 -5.76 7.00
C ARG A 97 -19.33 -4.55 6.40
N GLU A 98 -20.50 -4.22 6.91
CA GLU A 98 -21.30 -3.10 6.42
C GLU A 98 -20.59 -1.76 6.63
N LYS A 99 -19.99 -1.54 7.79
CA LYS A 99 -19.19 -0.33 8.08
C LYS A 99 -17.98 -0.20 7.15
N ILE A 100 -17.27 -1.29 6.92
CA ILE A 100 -16.13 -1.33 5.98
C ILE A 100 -16.60 -0.98 4.57
N PHE A 101 -17.67 -1.61 4.09
CA PHE A 101 -18.23 -1.34 2.77
C PHE A 101 -18.58 0.14 2.58
N HIS A 102 -19.37 0.71 3.48
CA HIS A 102 -19.77 2.12 3.39
C HIS A 102 -18.57 3.06 3.45
N TRP A 103 -17.58 2.70 4.25
CA TRP A 103 -16.33 3.47 4.29
C TRP A 103 -15.58 3.41 2.96
N LEU A 104 -15.45 2.23 2.36
CA LEU A 104 -14.81 2.04 1.06
C LEU A 104 -15.53 2.83 -0.03
N GLU A 105 -16.85 2.77 -0.09
CA GLU A 105 -17.63 3.55 -1.06
C GLU A 105 -17.52 5.06 -0.86
N ALA A 106 -17.33 5.53 0.36
CA ALA A 106 -17.18 6.95 0.65
C ALA A 106 -15.78 7.49 0.32
N ASN A 107 -14.73 6.67 0.48
CA ASN A 107 -13.36 7.15 0.53
C ASN A 107 -12.42 6.57 -0.56
N SER A 108 -12.85 5.56 -1.32
CA SER A 108 -11.98 4.88 -2.28
C SER A 108 -12.49 5.02 -3.71
N ASP A 109 -11.58 5.09 -4.67
CA ASP A 109 -11.88 5.03 -6.10
C ASP A 109 -11.85 3.58 -6.61
N VAL A 110 -10.89 2.80 -6.08
CA VAL A 110 -10.75 1.35 -6.29
C VAL A 110 -10.62 0.69 -4.94
N ALA A 111 -11.19 -0.48 -4.73
CA ALA A 111 -11.10 -1.16 -3.44
C ALA A 111 -11.02 -2.68 -3.57
N ALA A 112 -10.21 -3.30 -2.71
CA ALA A 112 -10.26 -4.73 -2.50
C ALA A 112 -11.56 -5.11 -1.76
N ASN A 113 -12.23 -6.15 -2.22
CA ASN A 113 -13.38 -6.72 -1.52
C ASN A 113 -12.97 -7.28 -0.14
N LEU A 114 -13.90 -7.38 0.79
CA LEU A 114 -13.60 -7.89 2.13
C LEU A 114 -13.45 -9.41 2.10
N ASP A 115 -12.24 -9.87 1.92
CA ASP A 115 -11.87 -11.28 2.11
C ASP A 115 -11.29 -11.52 3.51
N ILE A 116 -11.28 -12.77 3.93
CA ILE A 116 -10.60 -13.22 5.15
C ILE A 116 -9.43 -14.10 4.71
N PRO A 117 -8.19 -13.60 4.72
CA PRO A 117 -7.04 -14.41 4.33
C PRO A 117 -6.78 -15.53 5.35
N PRO A 118 -6.45 -16.77 4.89
CA PRO A 118 -6.20 -17.92 5.75
C PRO A 118 -4.82 -17.83 6.44
N LYS A 119 -4.67 -16.86 7.33
CA LYS A 119 -3.43 -16.56 8.05
C LYS A 119 -3.70 -16.36 9.54
N THR A 120 -2.71 -16.56 10.36
CA THR A 120 -2.71 -16.28 11.82
C THR A 120 -3.86 -17.01 12.52
N VAL A 121 -4.90 -16.31 13.02
CA VAL A 121 -6.02 -16.92 13.74
C VAL A 121 -6.89 -17.82 12.85
N TYR A 122 -6.77 -17.68 11.55
CA TYR A 122 -7.43 -18.49 10.52
C TYR A 122 -6.44 -19.42 9.78
N GLU A 123 -5.25 -19.65 10.34
CA GLU A 123 -4.31 -20.61 9.78
C GLU A 123 -4.95 -22.00 9.64
N ASN A 124 -4.72 -22.68 8.52
CA ASN A 124 -5.31 -23.96 8.15
C ASN A 124 -6.86 -23.96 7.98
N LYS A 125 -7.50 -22.80 7.92
CA LYS A 125 -8.95 -22.64 7.74
C LYS A 125 -9.33 -22.11 6.36
N PHE A 126 -8.64 -22.54 5.33
CA PHE A 126 -8.79 -22.03 3.96
C PHE A 126 -10.26 -22.01 3.48
N TYR A 127 -10.98 -23.10 3.66
CA TYR A 127 -12.37 -23.21 3.22
C TYR A 127 -13.32 -22.36 4.05
N GLU A 128 -13.13 -22.29 5.38
CA GLU A 128 -13.90 -21.42 6.28
C GLU A 128 -13.69 -19.94 5.88
N CYS A 129 -12.46 -19.53 5.61
CA CYS A 129 -12.15 -18.18 5.13
C CYS A 129 -12.83 -17.89 3.80
N ALA A 130 -12.81 -18.85 2.88
CA ALA A 130 -13.49 -18.71 1.59
C ALA A 130 -15.01 -18.60 1.73
N ASP A 131 -15.64 -19.34 2.65
CA ASP A 131 -17.09 -19.24 2.87
C ASP A 131 -17.48 -17.86 3.42
N ILE A 132 -16.75 -17.37 4.42
CA ILE A 132 -16.99 -16.01 4.96
C ILE A 132 -16.75 -14.94 3.88
N SER A 133 -15.69 -15.09 3.10
CA SER A 133 -15.36 -14.17 2.01
C SER A 133 -16.44 -14.19 0.91
N TYR A 134 -16.98 -15.35 0.59
CA TYR A 134 -18.06 -15.51 -0.38
C TYR A 134 -19.33 -14.74 0.04
N ASP A 135 -19.73 -14.87 1.30
CA ASP A 135 -20.87 -14.13 1.84
C ASP A 135 -20.64 -12.62 1.81
N ASN A 136 -19.41 -12.18 2.05
CA ASN A 136 -19.03 -10.77 1.93
C ASN A 136 -19.13 -10.29 0.49
N PHE A 137 -18.63 -11.05 -0.48
CA PHE A 137 -18.64 -10.67 -1.90
C PHE A 137 -20.08 -10.61 -2.43
N ALA A 138 -20.91 -11.60 -2.11
CA ALA A 138 -22.32 -11.59 -2.49
C ALA A 138 -23.05 -10.37 -1.92
N TRP A 139 -22.70 -9.97 -0.70
CA TRP A 139 -23.28 -8.79 -0.07
C TRP A 139 -22.77 -7.49 -0.73
N PHE A 140 -21.47 -7.38 -1.04
CA PHE A 140 -20.86 -6.23 -1.72
C PHE A 140 -21.44 -6.07 -3.13
N GLU A 141 -21.51 -7.14 -3.92
CA GLU A 141 -22.07 -7.11 -5.27
C GLU A 141 -23.52 -6.61 -5.28
N LYS A 142 -24.32 -7.08 -4.32
CA LYS A 142 -25.73 -6.66 -4.19
C LYS A 142 -25.89 -5.19 -3.81
N ASN A 143 -24.96 -4.63 -3.02
CA ASN A 143 -25.12 -3.31 -2.40
C ASN A 143 -24.24 -2.22 -3.04
N GLN A 144 -23.30 -2.58 -3.92
CA GLN A 144 -22.41 -1.59 -4.56
C GLN A 144 -23.20 -0.58 -5.40
N SER A 145 -22.83 0.70 -5.26
CA SER A 145 -23.44 1.79 -6.02
C SER A 145 -22.78 2.00 -7.41
N GLY A 146 -21.63 1.38 -7.65
CA GLY A 146 -20.78 1.61 -8.83
C GLY A 146 -19.87 2.84 -8.72
N LYS A 147 -19.89 3.56 -7.58
CA LYS A 147 -19.02 4.70 -7.32
C LYS A 147 -17.57 4.24 -7.09
N THR A 148 -17.39 3.20 -6.31
CA THR A 148 -16.10 2.56 -6.07
C THR A 148 -15.96 1.32 -6.95
N LYS A 149 -14.80 1.14 -7.57
CA LYS A 149 -14.49 -0.05 -8.36
C LYS A 149 -13.99 -1.16 -7.45
N PHE A 150 -14.88 -2.03 -7.01
CA PHE A 150 -14.50 -3.18 -6.21
C PHE A 150 -13.79 -4.24 -7.06
N LEU A 151 -12.81 -4.92 -6.45
CA LEU A 151 -12.05 -5.99 -7.06
C LEU A 151 -12.38 -7.33 -6.41
N ASN A 152 -12.54 -8.39 -7.22
CA ASN A 152 -12.49 -9.74 -6.71
C ASN A 152 -11.17 -10.00 -6.01
N MET A 153 -11.18 -10.79 -4.94
CA MET A 153 -9.95 -11.25 -4.29
C MET A 153 -9.66 -12.69 -4.68
N LEU A 154 -8.42 -12.95 -5.05
CA LEU A 154 -7.90 -14.30 -5.28
C LEU A 154 -6.90 -14.65 -4.18
N GLN A 155 -7.17 -15.69 -3.42
CA GLN A 155 -6.34 -16.18 -2.33
C GLN A 155 -5.87 -17.62 -2.59
N GLY A 156 -4.65 -17.93 -2.17
CA GLY A 156 -4.08 -19.27 -2.25
C GLY A 156 -2.59 -19.29 -1.90
N SER A 157 -2.08 -20.45 -1.52
CA SER A 157 -0.67 -20.69 -1.23
C SER A 157 -0.02 -21.64 -2.26
N ASN A 158 -0.85 -22.26 -3.11
CA ASN A 158 -0.45 -23.22 -4.13
C ASN A 158 -1.44 -23.19 -5.30
N PRO A 159 -1.09 -23.80 -6.45
CA PRO A 159 -1.93 -23.79 -7.64
C PRO A 159 -3.35 -24.32 -7.42
N GLN A 160 -3.49 -25.37 -6.60
CA GLN A 160 -4.78 -26.01 -6.33
C GLN A 160 -5.71 -25.09 -5.54
N GLU A 161 -5.20 -24.39 -4.53
CA GLU A 161 -5.95 -23.42 -3.76
C GLU A 161 -6.37 -22.22 -4.62
N TYR A 162 -5.47 -21.71 -5.47
CA TYR A 162 -5.80 -20.66 -6.43
C TYR A 162 -6.92 -21.08 -7.39
N GLU A 163 -6.83 -22.28 -7.97
CA GLU A 163 -7.85 -22.77 -8.92
C GLU A 163 -9.19 -23.00 -8.21
N TRP A 164 -9.18 -23.53 -7.00
CA TRP A 164 -10.38 -23.74 -6.21
C TRP A 164 -11.06 -22.41 -5.86
N TRP A 165 -10.28 -21.45 -5.30
CA TRP A 165 -10.78 -20.12 -4.95
C TRP A 165 -11.34 -19.38 -6.17
N TYR A 166 -10.55 -19.34 -7.25
CA TYR A 166 -10.99 -18.75 -8.49
C TYR A 166 -12.32 -19.30 -8.99
N ASN A 167 -12.49 -20.63 -9.03
CA ASN A 167 -13.72 -21.25 -9.48
C ASN A 167 -14.92 -20.91 -8.60
N LYS A 168 -14.70 -20.69 -7.30
CA LYS A 168 -15.76 -20.29 -6.36
C LYS A 168 -16.18 -18.82 -6.57
N PHE A 169 -15.27 -17.93 -6.95
CA PHE A 169 -15.49 -16.47 -6.95
C PHE A 169 -15.63 -15.84 -8.34
N LYS A 170 -15.26 -16.51 -9.42
CA LYS A 170 -15.23 -15.96 -10.78
C LYS A 170 -16.55 -15.46 -11.34
N HIS A 171 -17.66 -15.82 -10.73
CA HIS A 171 -18.99 -15.39 -11.17
C HIS A 171 -19.41 -14.02 -10.62
N PHE A 172 -18.71 -13.48 -9.62
CA PHE A 172 -18.97 -12.15 -9.13
C PHE A 172 -18.52 -11.09 -10.15
N GLU A 173 -19.38 -10.10 -10.39
CA GLU A 173 -19.17 -9.05 -11.39
C GLU A 173 -18.56 -7.81 -10.75
N PHE A 174 -17.23 -7.80 -10.58
CA PHE A 174 -16.47 -6.67 -10.09
C PHE A 174 -15.54 -6.09 -11.15
N SER A 175 -14.86 -4.96 -10.86
CA SER A 175 -14.05 -4.22 -11.83
C SER A 175 -12.65 -4.82 -12.08
N GLY A 176 -12.41 -6.03 -11.66
CA GLY A 176 -11.15 -6.73 -11.83
C GLY A 176 -10.79 -7.64 -10.67
N TRP A 177 -9.50 -7.94 -10.56
CA TRP A 177 -8.99 -8.88 -9.58
C TRP A 177 -7.86 -8.29 -8.76
N ALA A 178 -7.84 -8.61 -7.48
CA ALA A 178 -6.70 -8.45 -6.60
C ALA A 178 -6.19 -9.82 -6.15
N ILE A 179 -4.88 -10.03 -6.19
CA ILE A 179 -4.26 -11.30 -5.79
C ILE A 179 -3.57 -11.08 -4.46
N GLY A 180 -3.99 -11.84 -3.45
CA GLY A 180 -3.41 -11.88 -2.12
C GLY A 180 -2.67 -13.18 -1.85
N GLY A 181 -2.08 -13.31 -0.67
CA GLY A 181 -1.48 -14.54 -0.16
C GLY A 181 0.03 -14.53 -0.11
N PRO A 182 0.75 -14.79 -1.19
CA PRO A 182 2.21 -14.88 -1.18
C PRO A 182 2.89 -13.51 -1.03
N GLN A 183 4.15 -13.54 -0.56
CA GLN A 183 4.99 -12.34 -0.46
C GLN A 183 6.01 -12.22 -1.61
N LYS A 184 6.07 -13.21 -2.50
CA LYS A 184 7.02 -13.23 -3.61
C LYS A 184 6.26 -13.13 -4.93
N LEU A 185 6.73 -12.29 -5.84
CA LEU A 185 6.11 -12.09 -7.14
C LEU A 185 5.93 -13.42 -7.92
N VAL A 186 6.89 -14.33 -7.81
CA VAL A 186 6.82 -15.63 -8.50
C VAL A 186 5.56 -16.43 -8.10
N ASP A 187 5.13 -16.31 -6.86
CA ASP A 187 3.97 -17.05 -6.36
C ASP A 187 2.66 -16.44 -6.91
N PHE A 188 2.62 -15.13 -7.17
CA PHE A 188 1.49 -14.49 -7.84
C PHE A 188 1.32 -14.93 -9.30
N MET A 189 2.40 -15.44 -9.93
CA MET A 189 2.34 -15.90 -11.32
C MET A 189 1.39 -17.09 -11.51
N TRP A 190 1.13 -17.88 -10.48
CA TRP A 190 0.09 -18.92 -10.53
C TRP A 190 -1.29 -18.34 -10.74
N GLY A 191 -1.66 -17.32 -9.97
CA GLY A 191 -2.92 -16.60 -10.14
C GLY A 191 -3.02 -15.95 -11.51
N LEU A 192 -1.96 -15.29 -11.95
CA LEU A 192 -1.90 -14.68 -13.29
C LEU A 192 -2.06 -15.73 -14.41
N ALA A 193 -1.35 -16.86 -14.33
CA ALA A 193 -1.47 -17.93 -15.31
C ALA A 193 -2.90 -18.50 -15.36
N LEU A 194 -3.54 -18.64 -14.21
CA LEU A 194 -4.92 -19.08 -14.11
C LEU A 194 -5.89 -18.10 -14.79
N MET A 195 -5.72 -16.79 -14.55
CA MET A 195 -6.51 -15.73 -15.19
C MET A 195 -6.32 -15.69 -16.71
N LEU A 196 -5.08 -15.87 -17.19
CA LEU A 196 -4.78 -15.99 -18.63
C LEU A 196 -5.44 -17.23 -19.25
N LYS A 197 -5.32 -18.39 -18.58
CA LYS A 197 -5.95 -19.66 -19.00
C LYS A 197 -7.47 -19.51 -19.15
N ASN A 198 -8.10 -18.75 -18.26
CA ASN A 198 -9.53 -18.56 -18.23
C ASN A 198 -10.00 -17.30 -18.98
N ARG A 199 -9.09 -16.61 -19.69
CA ARG A 199 -9.37 -15.45 -20.53
C ARG A 199 -9.97 -14.26 -19.76
N GLU A 200 -9.67 -14.11 -18.50
CA GLU A 200 -10.18 -13.04 -17.63
C GLU A 200 -9.90 -11.64 -18.20
N PHE A 201 -8.75 -11.47 -18.83
CA PHE A 201 -8.38 -10.18 -19.42
C PHE A 201 -9.16 -9.83 -20.71
N GLU A 202 -9.97 -10.75 -21.23
CA GLU A 202 -10.92 -10.46 -22.31
C GLU A 202 -12.25 -9.91 -21.79
N ASN A 203 -12.58 -10.17 -20.54
CA ASN A 203 -13.74 -9.60 -19.88
C ASN A 203 -13.63 -8.07 -19.80
N LYS A 204 -14.60 -7.36 -20.40
CA LYS A 204 -14.58 -5.90 -20.49
C LYS A 204 -14.78 -5.19 -19.15
N GLN A 205 -15.32 -5.88 -18.16
CA GLN A 205 -15.49 -5.35 -16.81
C GLN A 205 -14.16 -5.27 -16.04
N ASN A 206 -13.18 -6.13 -16.38
CA ASN A 206 -11.88 -6.16 -15.73
C ASN A 206 -11.04 -4.95 -16.15
N GLU A 207 -10.98 -3.93 -15.29
CA GLU A 207 -10.21 -2.71 -15.48
C GLU A 207 -8.93 -2.68 -14.65
N TYR A 208 -8.84 -3.51 -13.62
CA TYR A 208 -7.71 -3.55 -12.69
C TYR A 208 -7.21 -4.97 -12.44
N LEU A 209 -5.89 -5.07 -12.32
CA LEU A 209 -5.20 -6.23 -11.76
C LEU A 209 -4.27 -5.72 -10.66
N HIS A 210 -4.59 -6.03 -9.41
CA HIS A 210 -3.85 -5.58 -8.25
C HIS A 210 -3.09 -6.75 -7.59
N LEU A 211 -1.82 -6.55 -7.26
CA LEU A 211 -1.00 -7.53 -6.56
C LEU A 211 -0.64 -6.98 -5.18
N LEU A 212 -1.17 -7.59 -4.13
CA LEU A 212 -1.03 -7.10 -2.76
C LEU A 212 0.40 -7.27 -2.22
N GLY A 213 0.95 -6.21 -1.67
CA GLY A 213 2.16 -6.26 -0.85
C GLY A 213 3.49 -6.38 -1.61
N ILE A 214 3.56 -6.01 -2.88
CA ILE A 214 4.81 -6.04 -3.67
C ILE A 214 5.54 -4.69 -3.54
N SER A 215 6.77 -4.73 -3.01
CA SER A 215 7.57 -3.51 -2.75
C SER A 215 8.95 -3.48 -3.38
N LYS A 216 9.40 -4.61 -3.99
CA LYS A 216 10.75 -4.66 -4.57
C LYS A 216 10.82 -3.95 -5.91
N ILE A 217 11.83 -3.11 -6.11
CA ILE A 217 12.03 -2.38 -7.36
C ILE A 217 12.21 -3.32 -8.55
N SER A 218 12.86 -4.47 -8.37
CA SER A 218 12.98 -5.50 -9.41
C SER A 218 11.61 -6.00 -9.88
N ASP A 219 10.68 -6.13 -8.94
CA ASP A 219 9.32 -6.58 -9.24
C ASP A 219 8.52 -5.50 -9.97
N PHE A 220 8.77 -4.22 -9.68
CA PHE A 220 8.16 -3.09 -10.40
C PHE A 220 8.53 -3.08 -11.88
N PHE A 221 9.77 -3.45 -12.24
CA PHE A 221 10.15 -3.61 -13.65
C PHE A 221 9.36 -4.72 -14.34
N ILE A 222 9.14 -5.84 -13.65
CA ILE A 222 8.33 -6.95 -14.16
C ILE A 222 6.88 -6.51 -14.32
N LEU A 223 6.30 -5.84 -13.30
CA LEU A 223 4.91 -5.36 -13.34
C LEU A 223 4.71 -4.28 -14.41
N SER A 224 5.68 -3.38 -14.58
CA SER A 224 5.66 -2.39 -15.66
C SER A 224 5.73 -3.05 -17.04
N THR A 225 6.51 -4.13 -17.19
CA THR A 225 6.57 -4.91 -18.43
C THR A 225 5.24 -5.63 -18.68
N MET A 226 4.66 -6.22 -17.65
CA MET A 226 3.33 -6.84 -17.72
C MET A 226 2.27 -5.83 -18.16
N GLN A 227 2.29 -4.61 -17.61
CA GLN A 227 1.39 -3.53 -18.03
C GLN A 227 1.51 -3.23 -19.52
N LYS A 228 2.75 -3.14 -20.05
CA LYS A 228 2.98 -2.92 -21.49
C LYS A 228 2.43 -4.06 -22.35
N LEU A 229 2.59 -5.30 -21.90
CA LEU A 229 2.06 -6.47 -22.59
C LEU A 229 0.54 -6.49 -22.56
N LEU A 230 -0.10 -6.19 -21.43
CA LEU A 230 -1.55 -6.09 -21.33
C LEU A 230 -2.10 -4.98 -22.24
N ASN A 231 -1.45 -3.80 -22.28
CA ASN A 231 -1.82 -2.73 -23.20
C ASN A 231 -1.75 -3.17 -24.66
N LYS A 232 -0.70 -3.93 -25.01
CA LYS A 232 -0.51 -4.43 -26.39
C LYS A 232 -1.58 -5.45 -26.81
N HIS A 233 -1.93 -6.37 -25.90
CA HIS A 233 -2.79 -7.50 -26.25
C HIS A 233 -4.28 -7.26 -25.98
N TYR A 234 -4.61 -6.43 -24.98
CA TYR A 234 -5.99 -6.17 -24.55
C TYR A 234 -6.41 -4.69 -24.65
N GLY A 235 -5.57 -3.86 -25.29
CA GLY A 235 -5.77 -2.40 -25.32
C GLY A 235 -5.48 -1.75 -23.98
N ASN A 236 -5.63 -0.42 -23.91
CA ASN A 236 -5.34 0.36 -22.69
C ASN A 236 -6.51 0.29 -21.67
N ARG A 237 -7.02 -0.90 -21.38
CA ARG A 237 -8.19 -1.07 -20.52
C ARG A 237 -7.80 -1.46 -19.12
N ILE A 238 -6.88 -2.40 -18.96
CA ILE A 238 -6.49 -2.96 -17.67
C ILE A 238 -5.32 -2.16 -17.10
N THR A 239 -5.41 -1.78 -15.83
CA THR A 239 -4.34 -1.14 -15.07
C THR A 239 -3.75 -2.15 -14.10
N VAL A 240 -2.44 -2.40 -14.21
CA VAL A 240 -1.70 -3.21 -13.22
C VAL A 240 -1.33 -2.32 -12.05
N THR A 241 -1.61 -2.78 -10.85
CA THR A 241 -1.35 -2.01 -9.64
C THR A 241 -0.74 -2.90 -8.55
N THR A 242 -0.03 -2.30 -7.62
CA THR A 242 0.43 -2.95 -6.39
C THR A 242 0.49 -1.95 -5.25
N ASP A 243 0.59 -2.46 -4.03
CA ASP A 243 0.75 -1.66 -2.82
C ASP A 243 1.92 -2.14 -1.97
N SER A 244 2.34 -1.31 -1.04
CA SER A 244 3.21 -1.74 0.05
C SER A 244 3.14 -0.79 1.23
N SER A 245 3.25 -1.35 2.43
CA SER A 245 3.46 -0.60 3.66
C SER A 245 4.94 -0.26 3.93
N SER A 246 5.86 -0.73 3.09
CA SER A 246 7.30 -0.55 3.28
C SER A 246 7.73 0.91 3.45
N PRO A 247 7.24 1.89 2.66
CA PRO A 247 7.61 3.29 2.86
C PRO A 247 7.31 3.80 4.25
N GLY A 248 6.16 3.41 4.83
CA GLY A 248 5.79 3.78 6.19
C GLY A 248 6.45 2.94 7.28
N GLN A 249 6.82 1.70 6.98
CA GLN A 249 7.45 0.79 7.97
C GLN A 249 8.97 0.98 8.06
N TYR A 250 9.65 1.19 6.94
CA TYR A 250 11.11 1.34 6.91
C TYR A 250 11.62 2.38 7.90
N PRO A 251 11.05 3.60 7.98
CA PRO A 251 11.46 4.57 8.97
C PRO A 251 11.34 4.10 10.41
N VAL A 252 10.28 3.35 10.73
CA VAL A 252 10.07 2.79 12.09
C VAL A 252 11.19 1.81 12.47
N TYR A 253 11.77 1.14 11.47
CA TYR A 253 12.93 0.24 11.64
C TYR A 253 14.27 0.95 11.44
N GLY A 254 14.26 2.25 11.21
CA GLY A 254 15.47 3.03 10.98
C GLY A 254 16.04 2.89 9.57
N THR A 255 15.24 2.49 8.59
CA THR A 255 15.68 2.33 7.21
C THR A 255 15.28 3.55 6.38
N PHE A 256 16.25 4.14 5.71
CA PHE A 256 16.10 5.27 4.81
C PHE A 256 16.54 4.84 3.40
N LEU A 257 15.72 5.09 2.40
CA LEU A 257 16.01 4.76 1.01
C LEU A 257 16.86 5.88 0.42
N HIS A 258 18.15 5.63 0.18
CA HIS A 258 19.10 6.67 -0.20
C HIS A 258 19.26 6.82 -1.71
N SER A 259 19.45 5.72 -2.44
CA SER A 259 19.75 5.79 -3.88
C SER A 259 19.31 4.52 -4.61
N HIS A 260 19.22 4.63 -5.94
CA HIS A 260 18.88 3.51 -6.80
C HIS A 260 20.14 2.87 -7.37
N ASN A 261 20.21 1.55 -7.29
CA ASN A 261 21.21 0.79 -8.01
C ASN A 261 20.56 0.10 -9.22
N PHE A 262 20.54 0.76 -10.36
CA PHE A 262 19.92 0.23 -11.57
C PHE A 262 20.57 -1.06 -12.09
N LYS A 263 21.87 -1.29 -11.80
CA LYS A 263 22.54 -2.54 -12.19
C LYS A 263 22.07 -3.72 -11.37
N LYS A 264 21.79 -3.52 -10.09
CA LYS A 264 21.29 -4.55 -9.16
C LYS A 264 19.77 -4.54 -9.04
N LEU A 265 19.08 -3.59 -9.65
CA LEU A 265 17.63 -3.35 -9.53
C LEU A 265 17.19 -3.32 -8.05
N SER A 266 17.89 -2.56 -7.25
CA SER A 266 17.65 -2.41 -5.81
C SER A 266 17.81 -0.97 -5.36
N PHE A 267 17.20 -0.63 -4.23
CA PHE A 267 17.57 0.55 -3.48
C PHE A 267 18.85 0.29 -2.69
N SER A 268 19.64 1.33 -2.50
CA SER A 268 20.67 1.34 -1.46
C SER A 268 20.02 1.87 -0.19
N ASP A 269 19.93 1.02 0.82
CA ASP A 269 19.38 1.40 2.10
C ASP A 269 20.48 2.00 2.97
N VAL A 270 20.18 3.10 3.64
CA VAL A 270 20.97 3.61 4.75
C VAL A 270 20.23 3.22 6.02
N TYR A 271 20.87 2.43 6.86
CA TYR A 271 20.37 2.19 8.19
C TYR A 271 20.67 3.39 9.06
N MET A 272 19.60 4.05 9.50
CA MET A 272 19.71 5.10 10.48
C MET A 272 20.14 4.48 11.80
N PRO A 273 21.19 4.99 12.44
CA PRO A 273 21.58 4.50 13.74
C PRO A 273 20.41 4.70 14.70
N LYS A 274 19.97 3.62 15.32
CA LYS A 274 19.07 3.76 16.46
C LYS A 274 19.90 4.37 17.59
N PRO A 275 19.37 5.39 18.29
CA PRO A 275 20.03 5.87 19.49
C PRO A 275 20.29 4.71 20.42
N ASP A 276 21.55 4.55 20.86
CA ASP A 276 21.90 3.58 21.88
C ASP A 276 21.12 3.88 23.17
N LYS A 277 20.88 2.86 23.97
CA LYS A 277 20.32 3.02 25.30
C LYS A 277 21.42 2.84 26.34
N ASP A 278 21.40 3.67 27.37
CA ASP A 278 22.24 3.49 28.54
C ASP A 278 21.77 2.27 29.34
N LYS A 279 22.53 1.95 30.42
CA LYS A 279 22.22 0.85 31.34
C LYS A 279 20.86 0.98 32.02
N ASP A 280 20.30 2.17 32.10
CA ASP A 280 19.02 2.48 32.72
C ASP A 280 17.88 2.53 31.69
N GLY A 281 18.19 2.29 30.39
CA GLY A 281 17.23 2.26 29.26
C GLY A 281 16.91 3.61 28.68
N ASN A 282 17.60 4.69 29.08
CA ASN A 282 17.44 6.02 28.52
C ASN A 282 18.18 6.10 27.17
N MET A 283 17.64 6.91 26.26
CA MET A 283 18.24 7.14 24.95
C MET A 283 19.53 7.96 25.10
N ILE A 284 20.62 7.46 24.53
CA ILE A 284 21.89 8.19 24.44
C ILE A 284 21.81 9.08 23.19
N PRO A 285 22.06 10.41 23.31
CA PRO A 285 22.11 11.29 22.15
C PRO A 285 23.09 10.80 21.08
N LEU A 286 22.77 10.96 19.81
CA LEU A 286 23.65 10.53 18.71
C LEU A 286 25.05 11.12 18.80
N ALA A 287 25.19 12.36 19.28
CA ALA A 287 26.48 13.00 19.53
C ALA A 287 27.37 12.23 20.51
N GLU A 288 26.79 11.44 21.41
CA GLU A 288 27.46 10.64 22.42
C GLU A 288 27.50 9.15 22.05
N SER A 289 26.89 8.79 20.93
CA SER A 289 26.80 7.40 20.47
C SER A 289 28.17 6.90 19.99
N LYS A 290 28.36 5.58 20.09
CA LYS A 290 29.60 4.92 19.62
C LYS A 290 29.67 4.72 18.10
N ILE A 291 28.80 5.39 17.35
CA ILE A 291 28.77 5.27 15.89
C ILE A 291 29.92 6.10 15.33
N PRO A 292 30.95 5.45 14.77
CA PRO A 292 32.09 6.19 14.21
C PRO A 292 31.61 7.10 13.07
N ASP A 293 32.16 8.30 13.02
CA ASP A 293 31.97 9.27 11.94
C ASP A 293 30.57 9.92 11.81
N LEU A 294 29.69 9.74 12.78
CA LEU A 294 28.40 10.42 12.76
C LEU A 294 28.52 11.80 13.42
N GLN A 295 28.40 12.83 12.58
CA GLN A 295 28.33 14.22 13.06
C GLN A 295 26.87 14.65 13.13
N PRO A 296 26.34 15.09 14.30
CA PRO A 296 24.95 15.46 14.46
C PRO A 296 24.47 16.54 13.48
N ASP A 297 25.34 17.45 13.09
CA ASP A 297 25.06 18.55 12.18
C ASP A 297 25.17 18.16 10.70
N LEU A 298 25.63 16.94 10.41
CA LEU A 298 25.73 16.47 9.03
C LEU A 298 24.33 16.24 8.45
N LEU A 299 24.09 16.80 7.27
CA LEU A 299 22.86 16.58 6.54
C LEU A 299 22.71 15.11 6.15
N VAL A 300 21.48 14.61 6.27
CA VAL A 300 21.12 13.31 5.71
C VAL A 300 21.36 13.35 4.20
N PRO A 301 22.04 12.35 3.62
CA PRO A 301 22.32 12.36 2.20
C PRO A 301 21.03 12.41 1.38
N ASP A 302 20.91 13.47 0.60
CA ASP A 302 19.84 13.64 -0.39
C ASP A 302 20.43 13.78 -1.78
N SER A 303 20.41 12.72 -2.55
CA SER A 303 20.93 12.71 -3.92
C SER A 303 19.96 13.32 -4.94
N LEU A 304 18.73 13.62 -4.55
CA LEU A 304 17.64 13.95 -5.47
C LEU A 304 17.01 15.32 -5.24
N GLY A 305 17.35 16.03 -4.14
CA GLY A 305 16.76 17.31 -3.78
C GLY A 305 15.33 17.19 -3.27
N ASP A 306 15.08 16.20 -2.43
CA ASP A 306 13.78 15.93 -1.84
C ASP A 306 13.47 16.96 -0.74
N PRO A 307 12.29 17.63 -0.77
CA PRO A 307 11.88 18.56 0.29
C PRO A 307 11.86 17.94 1.69
N ALA A 308 11.57 16.64 1.81
CA ALA A 308 11.57 15.94 3.09
C ALA A 308 12.96 15.85 3.74
N CYS A 309 14.02 15.90 2.92
CA CYS A 309 15.41 15.86 3.35
C CYS A 309 16.04 17.25 3.53
N GLN A 310 15.34 18.32 3.11
CA GLN A 310 15.86 19.67 3.26
C GLN A 310 16.09 19.98 4.73
N ASP A 311 17.32 20.40 5.05
CA ASP A 311 17.76 20.71 6.43
C ASP A 311 17.59 19.54 7.42
N PHE A 312 17.45 18.32 6.93
CA PHE A 312 17.34 17.14 7.78
C PHE A 312 18.74 16.68 8.20
N THR A 313 19.05 16.78 9.47
CA THR A 313 20.35 16.40 10.04
C THR A 313 20.24 15.08 10.80
N TRP A 314 21.40 14.41 10.97
CA TRP A 314 21.47 13.20 11.78
C TRP A 314 21.05 13.44 13.24
N GLY A 315 21.31 14.64 13.78
CA GLY A 315 20.90 15.02 15.13
C GLY A 315 19.39 15.02 15.36
N MET A 316 18.60 15.23 14.31
CA MET A 316 17.13 15.19 14.39
C MET A 316 16.61 13.79 14.73
N LEU A 317 17.43 12.74 14.60
CA LEU A 317 17.06 11.39 15.00
C LEU A 317 16.96 11.21 16.52
N ASP A 318 17.57 12.08 17.30
CA ASP A 318 17.42 12.09 18.76
C ASP A 318 15.96 12.41 19.16
N GLU A 319 15.21 13.09 18.27
CA GLU A 319 13.77 13.31 18.38
C GLU A 319 12.96 12.36 17.49
N TYR A 320 13.42 11.14 17.35
CA TYR A 320 13.02 10.13 16.38
C TYR A 320 11.50 10.02 16.14
N ASN A 321 10.68 10.12 17.17
CA ASN A 321 9.24 9.91 17.07
C ASN A 321 8.45 11.19 16.73
N LYS A 322 9.07 12.37 16.68
CA LYS A 322 8.35 13.63 16.50
C LYS A 322 8.34 14.08 15.04
N GLU A 323 9.51 14.20 14.44
CA GLU A 323 9.66 14.75 13.09
C GLU A 323 10.48 13.86 12.15
N ALA A 324 11.51 13.18 12.65
CA ALA A 324 12.39 12.38 11.82
C ALA A 324 11.63 11.25 11.11
N VAL A 325 10.79 10.50 11.82
CA VAL A 325 9.99 9.41 11.21
C VAL A 325 9.03 9.92 10.14
N PRO A 326 8.21 10.96 10.36
CA PRO A 326 7.39 11.54 9.31
C PRO A 326 8.17 12.00 8.08
N ARG A 327 9.33 12.64 8.24
CA ARG A 327 10.18 13.05 7.11
C ARG A 327 10.71 11.86 6.33
N MET A 328 11.17 10.82 7.03
CA MET A 328 11.62 9.59 6.39
C MET A 328 10.51 8.86 5.63
N VAL A 329 9.28 8.88 6.17
CA VAL A 329 8.10 8.33 5.45
C VAL A 329 7.85 9.13 4.18
N LEU A 330 7.86 10.47 4.25
CA LEU A 330 7.68 11.33 3.09
C LEU A 330 8.73 11.06 2.00
N HIS A 331 10.00 10.90 2.39
CA HIS A 331 11.08 10.59 1.46
C HIS A 331 10.90 9.21 0.81
N ASN A 332 10.41 8.22 1.55
CA ASN A 332 10.26 6.84 1.07
C ASN A 332 8.99 6.63 0.23
N VAL A 333 8.04 7.56 0.25
CA VAL A 333 6.81 7.53 -0.56
C VAL A 333 7.05 8.00 -1.98
#